data_9bf1d033aa158bebc42b245602cdb360
#
_entry.id   9bf1d033aa158bebc42b245602cdb360
#
_cell.length_a   1.000
_cell.length_b   1.000
_cell.length_c   1.000
_cell.angle_alpha   90.00
_cell.angle_beta   90.00
_cell.angle_gamma   90.00
#
_symmetry.space_group_name_H-M   'P 1'
#
loop_
_entity.id
_entity.type
_entity.pdbx_description
1 polymer ?
#
loop_
_entity_poly.entity_id
_entity_poly.type
_entity_poly.pdbx_seq_one_letter_code
_entity_poly.pdbx_strand_id
1 'polypeptide(L)' 'MNVNDFICSLIDELTKKSFIGVEIYKSYSKSKKSFVFVISTGKKGKLYNYSFEINEKYLNYNAIEEIVNWILTK' A
#
# COMPACT_ATOMS: atom_id res chain seq x y z
N MET A 1 6.86 -1.51 -12.99
CA MET A 1 5.41 -1.43 -12.70
C MET A 1 5.04 0.02 -12.48
N ASN A 2 3.96 0.49 -13.09
CA ASN A 2 3.54 1.86 -12.84
C ASN A 2 2.78 1.97 -11.53
N VAL A 3 2.57 3.21 -11.05
CA VAL A 3 1.98 3.43 -9.73
C VAL A 3 0.54 2.92 -9.65
N ASN A 4 -0.23 3.03 -10.71
CA ASN A 4 -1.62 2.55 -10.70
C ASN A 4 -1.68 1.04 -10.59
N ASP A 5 -0.82 0.33 -11.31
CA ASP A 5 -0.73 -1.13 -11.21
C ASP A 5 -0.25 -1.56 -9.83
N PHE A 6 0.69 -0.82 -9.25
CA PHE A 6 1.17 -1.08 -7.90
C PHE A 6 0.03 -0.97 -6.88
N ILE A 7 -0.75 0.10 -6.96
CA ILE A 7 -1.89 0.32 -6.06
C ILE A 7 -2.93 -0.77 -6.23
N CYS A 8 -3.29 -1.12 -7.46
CA CYS A 8 -4.27 -2.18 -7.72
C CYS A 8 -3.81 -3.52 -7.17
N SER A 9 -2.54 -3.86 -7.37
CA SER A 9 -1.98 -5.12 -6.85
C SER A 9 -1.96 -5.13 -5.33
N LEU A 10 -1.65 -4.01 -4.71
CA LEU A 10 -1.63 -3.89 -3.26
C LEU A 10 -3.05 -4.05 -2.69
N ILE A 11 -4.05 -3.43 -3.32
CA ILE A 11 -5.45 -3.60 -2.93
C ILE A 11 -5.86 -5.06 -3.03
N ASP A 12 -5.51 -5.73 -4.13
CA ASP A 12 -5.84 -7.14 -4.34
C ASP A 12 -5.25 -8.02 -3.24
N GLU A 13 -3.97 -7.82 -2.91
CA GLU A 13 -3.31 -8.61 -1.89
C GLU A 13 -3.91 -8.39 -0.51
N LEU A 14 -4.23 -7.15 -0.17
CA LEU A 14 -4.88 -6.85 1.12
C LEU A 14 -6.29 -7.45 1.17
N THR A 15 -7.03 -7.41 0.07
CA THR A 15 -8.35 -8.00 0.00
C THR A 15 -8.29 -9.52 0.21
N LYS A 16 -7.28 -10.18 -0.35
CA LYS A 16 -7.06 -11.61 -0.13
C LYS A 16 -6.77 -11.95 1.32
N LYS A 17 -6.24 -10.99 2.09
CA LYS A 17 -5.95 -11.16 3.52
C LYS A 17 -7.11 -10.71 4.41
N SER A 18 -8.30 -10.57 3.84
CA SER A 18 -9.54 -10.23 4.55
C SER A 18 -9.65 -8.78 5.00
N PHE A 19 -8.84 -7.89 4.43
CA PHE A 19 -9.06 -6.46 4.61
C PHE A 19 -10.20 -6.03 3.71
N ILE A 20 -11.07 -5.14 4.22
CA ILE A 20 -12.24 -4.65 3.50
C ILE A 20 -12.18 -3.13 3.38
N GLY A 21 -12.84 -2.61 2.33
CA GLY A 21 -12.88 -1.17 2.10
C GLY A 21 -11.50 -0.54 1.96
N VAL A 22 -10.59 -1.23 1.26
CA VAL A 22 -9.22 -0.75 1.12
C VAL A 22 -9.19 0.48 0.22
N GLU A 23 -8.73 1.60 0.78
CA GLU A 23 -8.51 2.84 0.03
C GLU A 23 -7.04 3.22 0.15
N ILE A 24 -6.43 3.59 -0.97
CA ILE A 24 -5.03 3.98 -1.00
C ILE A 24 -4.91 5.35 -1.65
N TYR A 25 -4.34 6.29 -0.91
CA TYR A 25 -4.07 7.64 -1.37
C TYR A 25 -2.58 7.79 -1.62
N LYS A 26 -2.22 8.55 -2.63
CA LYS A 26 -0.82 8.76 -2.97
C LYS A 26 -0.50 10.23 -3.12
N SER A 27 0.72 10.60 -2.76
CA SER A 27 1.29 11.87 -3.16
C SER A 27 2.73 11.65 -3.62
N TYR A 28 3.17 12.41 -4.61
CA TYR A 28 4.46 12.23 -5.24
C TYR A 28 5.38 13.41 -4.97
N SER A 29 6.63 13.12 -4.61
CA SER A 29 7.67 14.14 -4.46
C SER A 29 8.65 14.04 -5.62
N LYS A 30 8.67 15.06 -6.47
CA LYS A 30 9.59 15.13 -7.61
C LYS A 30 11.05 15.13 -7.18
N SER A 31 11.35 15.87 -6.12
CA SER A 31 12.74 16.02 -5.64
C SER A 31 13.29 14.72 -5.09
N LYS A 32 12.45 13.92 -4.43
CA LYS A 32 12.86 12.64 -3.87
C LYS A 32 12.61 11.46 -4.80
N LYS A 33 11.84 11.68 -5.86
CA LYS A 33 11.36 10.62 -6.76
C LYS A 33 10.67 9.51 -5.98
N SER A 34 9.88 9.89 -4.99
CA SER A 34 9.22 8.97 -4.07
C SER A 34 7.74 9.25 -3.97
N PHE A 35 6.98 8.19 -3.68
CA PHE A 35 5.56 8.28 -3.35
C PHE A 35 5.38 8.10 -1.85
N VAL A 36 4.47 8.88 -1.27
CA VAL A 36 3.94 8.62 0.06
C VAL A 36 2.56 8.03 -0.13
N PHE A 37 2.33 6.86 0.43
CA PHE A 37 1.04 6.18 0.37
C PHE A 37 0.39 6.21 1.74
N VAL A 38 -0.91 6.43 1.75
CA VAL A 38 -1.73 6.30 2.96
C VAL A 38 -2.79 5.25 2.65
N ILE A 39 -2.84 4.20 3.47
CA ILE A 39 -3.80 3.12 3.33
C ILE A 39 -4.83 3.25 4.44
N SER A 40 -6.11 3.27 4.08
CA SER A 40 -7.22 3.24 5.01
C SER A 40 -8.04 1.99 4.72
N THR A 41 -8.27 1.16 5.74
CA THR A 41 -8.94 -0.11 5.54
C THR A 41 -9.56 -0.60 6.84
N GLY A 42 -10.40 -1.64 6.75
CA GLY A 42 -11.01 -2.27 7.91
C GLY A 42 -10.73 -3.76 7.93
N LYS A 43 -10.75 -4.33 9.13
CA LYS A 43 -10.67 -5.77 9.33
C LYS A 43 -11.28 -6.14 10.66
N LYS A 44 -12.20 -7.10 10.67
CA LYS A 44 -12.88 -7.59 11.88
C LYS A 44 -13.49 -6.47 12.71
N GLY A 45 -14.12 -5.51 12.03
CA GLY A 45 -14.80 -4.40 12.70
C GLY A 45 -13.90 -3.29 13.21
N LYS A 46 -12.61 -3.35 12.93
CA LYS A 46 -11.64 -2.32 13.30
C LYS A 46 -11.19 -1.55 12.07
N LEU A 47 -10.89 -0.27 12.25
CA LEU A 47 -10.33 0.58 11.20
C LEU A 47 -8.83 0.71 11.39
N TYR A 48 -8.10 0.65 10.29
CA TYR A 48 -6.64 0.75 10.29
C TYR A 48 -6.18 1.79 9.30
N ASN A 49 -5.16 2.53 9.67
CA ASN A 49 -4.51 3.50 8.80
C ASN A 49 -3.01 3.25 8.84
N TYR A 50 -2.40 3.18 7.66
CA TYR A 50 -0.97 2.98 7.52
C TYR A 50 -0.41 4.02 6.56
N SER A 51 0.81 4.46 6.81
CA SER A 51 1.49 5.40 5.94
C SER A 51 2.92 4.94 5.73
N PHE A 52 3.41 5.05 4.51
CA PHE A 52 4.78 4.71 4.19
C PHE A 52 5.24 5.45 2.95
N GLU A 53 6.55 5.58 2.82
CA GLU A 53 7.18 6.22 1.65
C GLU A 53 7.99 5.18 0.90
N ILE A 54 7.91 5.22 -0.44
CA ILE A 54 8.67 4.31 -1.29
C ILE A 54 9.19 5.06 -2.52
N ASN A 55 10.46 4.85 -2.85
CA ASN A 55 11.04 5.43 -4.04
C ASN A 55 10.44 4.77 -5.28
N GLU A 56 10.21 5.56 -6.33
CA GLU A 56 9.54 5.07 -7.53
C GLU A 56 10.22 3.86 -8.18
N LYS A 57 11.53 3.72 -8.01
CA LYS A 57 12.28 2.58 -8.56
C LYS A 57 11.96 1.25 -7.87
N TYR A 58 11.32 1.30 -6.70
CA TYR A 58 10.96 0.10 -5.94
C TYR A 58 9.50 -0.30 -6.08
N LEU A 59 8.79 0.25 -7.06
CA LEU A 59 7.41 -0.15 -7.32
C LEU A 59 7.41 -1.50 -8.04
N ASN A 60 7.41 -2.58 -7.26
CA ASN A 60 7.47 -3.95 -7.78
C ASN A 60 6.76 -4.91 -6.82
N TYR A 61 6.64 -6.17 -7.24
CA TYR A 61 5.92 -7.17 -6.44
C TYR A 61 6.61 -7.50 -5.12
N ASN A 62 7.95 -7.43 -5.07
CA ASN A 62 8.66 -7.65 -3.81
C ASN A 62 8.28 -6.60 -2.77
N ALA A 63 8.17 -5.35 -3.19
CA ALA A 63 7.73 -4.28 -2.29
C ALA A 63 6.30 -4.50 -1.80
N ILE A 64 5.42 -4.98 -2.67
CA ILE A 64 4.03 -5.30 -2.28
C ILE A 64 4.03 -6.38 -1.19
N GLU A 65 4.79 -7.45 -1.35
CA GLU A 65 4.89 -8.51 -0.36
C GLU A 65 5.40 -7.98 0.98
N GLU A 66 6.44 -7.16 0.94
CA GLU A 66 7.02 -6.58 2.15
C GLU A 66 6.01 -5.67 2.87
N ILE A 67 5.27 -4.86 2.13
CA ILE A 67 4.26 -3.97 2.70
C ILE A 67 3.14 -4.77 3.34
N VAL A 68 2.63 -5.79 2.65
CA VAL A 68 1.57 -6.65 3.17
C VAL A 68 2.02 -7.35 4.46
N ASN A 69 3.23 -7.90 4.47
CA ASN A 69 3.78 -8.53 5.67
C ASN A 69 3.94 -7.53 6.81
N TRP A 70 4.40 -6.32 6.52
CA TRP A 70 4.52 -5.27 7.52
C TRP A 70 3.16 -4.93 8.13
N ILE A 71 2.12 -4.80 7.30
CA ILE A 71 0.76 -4.52 7.76
C ILE A 71 0.25 -5.66 8.64
N LEU A 72 0.48 -6.91 8.23
CA LEU A 72 0.00 -8.08 8.96
C LEU A 72 0.66 -8.25 10.33
N THR A 73 1.85 -7.68 10.51
CA THR A 73 2.57 -7.77 11.79
C THR A 73 2.29 -6.61 12.73
N LYS A 74 1.45 -5.67 12.34
CA LYS A 74 1.11 -4.47 13.15
C LYS A 74 -0.06 -4.70 14.12
#